data_fe8cc9a4c03aaf7d6c472f06f91492ff
#
_entry.id   fe8cc9a4c03aaf7d6c472f06f91492ff
#
_cell.length_a   1.000
_cell.length_b   1.000
_cell.length_c   1.000
_cell.angle_alpha   90.00
_cell.angle_beta   90.00
_cell.angle_gamma   90.00
#
_symmetry.space_group_name_H-M   'P 1'
#
loop_
_entity.id
_entity.type
_entity.pdbx_description
1 polymer ?
#
loop_
_entity_poly.entity_id
_entity_poly.type
_entity_poly.pdbx_seq_one_letter_code
_entity_poly.pdbx_strand_id
1 'polypeptide(L)'
;ICLFILVMTGCNDTETVISIGEARNLVAEISTQSAAIGDNVTFTVKVDQQDNQLALEEDIDVVLTFAGKNVEGKDVPVSDVFEGFAGHLFMKKGEKQGFTEFKVKNDLAKYPISGTITAYVRGYKINAAERPIVVSDKHYTILSLKNNSDNTVKEYGSFILVATVGASAKEDVVVHIDAGEDADKYENLPSELVVKAGYKTAESELIWVKGEKGPNTFTSVSMSFATDSEIHPVYGDELEIKVTDTDAGLTPGTELTNEQWVYTDPD
;
A
#
# COMPACT_ATOMS: atom_id res chain seq x y z
N ILE A 1 40.41 3.45 -24.65
CA ILE A 1 40.32 3.92 -24.32
C ILE A 1 40.17 4.26 -23.94
N CYS A 2 40.00 4.35 -23.71
CA CYS A 2 39.72 4.89 -23.16
C CYS A 2 39.52 4.97 -23.01
N LEU A 3 39.38 4.79 -22.97
CA LEU A 3 39.12 4.93 -22.75
C LEU A 3 39.17 4.67 -22.59
N PHE A 4 39.34 4.32 -22.79
CA PHE A 4 39.29 4.08 -22.47
C PHE A 4 39.56 3.91 -21.99
N ILE A 5 39.74 3.69 -22.00
CA ILE A 5 40.18 3.81 -21.35
C ILE A 5 40.28 4.03 -20.98
N LEU A 6 40.02 4.18 -21.04
CA LEU A 6 39.94 4.50 -20.53
C LEU A 6 39.89 4.45 -20.21
N VAL A 7 39.85 4.27 -20.59
CA VAL A 7 39.86 4.15 -20.32
C VAL A 7 40.02 3.85 -20.01
N MET A 8 39.86 3.62 -20.26
CA MET A 8 39.89 3.21 -19.59
C MET A 8 39.85 3.37 -18.36
N THR A 9 39.77 3.76 -17.97
CA THR A 9 39.61 4.46 -16.72
C THR A 9 38.16 4.98 -16.55
N GLY A 10 37.62 5.54 -17.56
CA GLY A 10 36.22 5.91 -17.59
C GLY A 10 35.27 4.72 -17.50
N CYS A 11 35.75 3.55 -17.80
CA CYS A 11 34.94 2.33 -17.68
C CYS A 11 34.57 2.00 -16.23
N ASN A 12 35.38 2.43 -15.30
CA ASN A 12 35.05 2.19 -13.89
C ASN A 12 33.81 2.94 -13.46
N ASP A 13 33.63 4.12 -14.02
CA ASP A 13 32.41 4.89 -13.75
C ASP A 13 31.16 4.20 -14.32
N THR A 14 31.35 3.56 -15.46
CA THR A 14 30.28 2.79 -16.09
C THR A 14 29.89 1.58 -15.25
N GLU A 15 30.87 0.90 -14.70
CA GLU A 15 30.60 -0.24 -13.82
C GLU A 15 29.84 0.20 -12.56
N THR A 16 30.17 1.36 -12.06
CA THR A 16 29.48 1.95 -10.92
C THR A 16 28.00 2.22 -11.25
N VAL A 17 27.76 2.72 -12.46
CA VAL A 17 26.38 2.99 -12.91
C VAL A 17 25.59 1.69 -13.08
N ILE A 18 26.24 0.66 -13.59
CA ILE A 18 25.57 -0.64 -13.80
C ILE A 18 25.18 -1.26 -12.46
N SER A 19 26.06 -1.17 -11.46
CA SER A 19 25.76 -1.71 -10.14
C SER A 19 24.61 -0.98 -9.43
N ILE A 20 24.38 0.27 -9.78
CA ILE A 20 23.23 1.03 -9.30
C ILE A 20 21.92 0.45 -9.85
N GLY A 21 21.98 -0.18 -11.01
CA GLY A 21 20.81 -0.76 -11.68
C GLY A 21 20.28 -2.05 -11.03
N GLU A 22 21.05 -2.66 -10.16
CA GLU A 22 20.58 -3.80 -9.38
C GLU A 22 19.76 -3.28 -8.19
N ALA A 23 18.53 -2.94 -8.49
CA ALA A 23 17.62 -2.39 -7.49
C ALA A 23 17.35 -3.43 -6.41
N ARG A 24 17.86 -3.15 -5.24
CA ARG A 24 17.59 -3.96 -4.05
C ARG A 24 16.21 -3.59 -3.55
N ASN A 25 15.34 -4.58 -3.46
CA ASN A 25 13.95 -4.37 -3.09
C ASN A 25 13.73 -4.63 -1.61
N LEU A 26 13.00 -3.73 -1.00
CA LEU A 26 12.52 -3.82 0.37
C LEU A 26 10.99 -3.74 0.35
N VAL A 27 10.35 -4.17 1.44
CA VAL A 27 8.91 -4.05 1.64
C VAL A 27 8.67 -3.39 2.99
N ALA A 28 7.79 -2.39 3.00
CA ALA A 28 7.36 -1.74 4.22
C ALA A 28 6.01 -2.28 4.67
N GLU A 29 5.87 -2.48 5.98
CA GLU A 29 4.64 -2.95 6.60
C GLU A 29 4.32 -2.10 7.83
N ILE A 30 3.05 -2.06 8.20
CA ILE A 30 2.58 -1.43 9.43
C ILE A 30 1.66 -2.40 10.17
N SER A 31 1.75 -2.43 11.49
CA SER A 31 0.99 -3.37 12.32
C SER A 31 -0.53 -3.13 12.31
N THR A 32 -0.94 -1.91 12.01
CA THR A 32 -2.35 -1.53 11.90
C THR A 32 -2.51 -0.29 11.03
N GLN A 33 -3.63 -0.18 10.33
CA GLN A 33 -4.03 1.03 9.61
C GLN A 33 -5.01 1.88 10.43
N SER A 34 -5.46 1.38 11.57
CA SER A 34 -6.32 2.11 12.50
C SER A 34 -5.81 1.92 13.92
N ALA A 35 -5.37 2.99 14.54
CA ALA A 35 -4.81 2.98 15.89
C ALA A 35 -5.62 3.91 16.80
N ALA A 36 -5.87 3.47 18.01
CA ALA A 36 -6.52 4.28 19.04
C ALA A 36 -5.49 4.92 19.97
N ILE A 37 -5.93 5.94 20.70
CA ILE A 37 -5.17 6.59 21.77
C ILE A 37 -4.55 5.53 22.69
N GLY A 38 -3.24 5.62 22.88
CA GLY A 38 -2.48 4.73 23.75
C GLY A 38 -2.00 3.44 23.10
N ASP A 39 -2.37 3.16 21.85
CA ASP A 39 -1.89 1.98 21.13
C ASP A 39 -0.42 2.10 20.72
N ASN A 40 0.25 0.96 20.69
CA ASN A 40 1.56 0.83 20.06
C ASN A 40 1.39 0.46 18.59
N VAL A 41 2.15 1.14 17.75
CA VAL A 41 2.21 0.89 16.31
C VAL A 41 3.63 0.46 15.96
N THR A 42 3.76 -0.64 15.25
CA THR A 42 5.05 -1.15 14.75
C THR A 42 5.15 -0.89 13.25
N PHE A 43 6.24 -0.28 12.82
CA PHE A 43 6.59 -0.13 11.41
C PHE A 43 7.78 -1.03 11.11
N THR A 44 7.64 -1.90 10.11
CA THR A 44 8.64 -2.90 9.75
C THR A 44 9.11 -2.65 8.32
N VAL A 45 10.42 -2.78 8.09
CA VAL A 45 11.00 -2.84 6.75
C VAL A 45 11.74 -4.15 6.64
N LYS A 46 11.53 -4.89 5.56
CA LYS A 46 12.16 -6.18 5.34
C LYS A 46 12.61 -6.35 3.90
N VAL A 47 13.59 -7.21 3.70
CA VAL A 47 14.11 -7.57 2.38
C VAL A 47 13.00 -8.27 1.60
N ASP A 48 12.79 -7.84 0.36
CA ASP A 48 11.82 -8.49 -0.52
C ASP A 48 12.39 -9.83 -1.01
N GLN A 49 11.76 -10.90 -0.63
CA GLN A 49 12.22 -12.26 -0.93
C GLN A 49 11.98 -12.66 -2.40
N GLN A 50 11.25 -11.86 -3.17
CA GLN A 50 10.95 -12.19 -4.57
C GLN A 50 12.19 -12.12 -5.47
N ASP A 51 13.20 -11.34 -5.08
CA ASP A 51 14.42 -11.14 -5.88
C ASP A 51 15.57 -12.05 -5.46
N ASN A 52 15.33 -13.16 -4.78
CA ASN A 52 16.33 -14.06 -4.25
C ASN A 52 17.31 -13.39 -3.25
N GLN A 53 17.04 -12.19 -2.82
CA GLN A 53 17.83 -11.49 -1.83
C GLN A 53 17.46 -11.98 -0.44
N LEU A 54 18.39 -12.66 0.23
CA LEU A 54 18.11 -13.30 1.50
C LEU A 54 18.36 -12.39 2.71
N ALA A 55 19.18 -11.36 2.55
CA ALA A 55 19.56 -10.43 3.62
C ALA A 55 20.22 -9.17 3.04
N LEU A 56 20.38 -8.14 3.88
CA LEU A 56 21.08 -6.92 3.50
C LEU A 56 22.57 -7.19 3.24
N GLU A 57 23.11 -6.55 2.23
CA GLU A 57 24.53 -6.63 1.88
C GLU A 57 25.37 -5.54 2.54
N GLU A 58 24.73 -4.50 3.05
CA GLU A 58 25.34 -3.36 3.71
C GLU A 58 24.44 -2.81 4.82
N ASP A 59 24.98 -1.94 5.68
CA ASP A 59 24.19 -1.22 6.68
C ASP A 59 23.36 -0.15 5.96
N ILE A 60 22.10 -0.02 6.33
CA ILE A 60 21.22 1.01 5.77
C ILE A 60 20.52 1.81 6.87
N ASP A 61 20.23 3.06 6.54
CA ASP A 61 19.43 3.97 7.35
C ASP A 61 18.13 4.30 6.58
N VAL A 62 17.03 3.74 7.03
CA VAL A 62 15.70 3.99 6.46
C VAL A 62 15.12 5.23 7.14
N VAL A 63 14.92 6.28 6.36
CA VAL A 63 14.29 7.51 6.84
C VAL A 63 12.77 7.30 6.84
N LEU A 64 12.15 7.61 7.97
CA LEU A 64 10.71 7.55 8.15
C LEU A 64 10.14 8.97 8.32
N THR A 65 9.10 9.27 7.57
CA THR A 65 8.37 10.54 7.70
C THR A 65 6.89 10.26 7.92
N PHE A 66 6.21 11.22 8.54
CA PHE A 66 4.76 11.17 8.73
C PHE A 66 4.14 12.46 8.20
N ALA A 67 3.12 12.31 7.39
CA ALA A 67 2.30 13.41 6.90
C ALA A 67 0.85 13.14 7.28
N GLY A 68 0.30 13.91 8.20
CA GLY A 68 -1.05 13.72 8.71
C GLY A 68 -1.88 15.00 8.70
N LYS A 69 -3.18 14.82 8.61
CA LYS A 69 -4.17 15.90 8.67
C LYS A 69 -5.28 15.56 9.64
N ASN A 70 -5.76 16.57 10.33
CA ASN A 70 -6.94 16.44 11.18
C ASN A 70 -8.24 16.63 10.36
N VAL A 71 -9.37 16.51 11.03
CA VAL A 71 -10.71 16.65 10.42
C VAL A 71 -10.95 18.02 9.75
N GLU A 72 -10.15 19.03 10.09
CA GLU A 72 -10.23 20.36 9.46
C GLU A 72 -9.33 20.45 8.23
N GLY A 73 -8.63 19.38 7.85
CA GLY A 73 -7.67 19.35 6.75
C GLY A 73 -6.35 20.03 7.08
N LYS A 74 -6.08 20.37 8.33
CA LYS A 74 -4.84 21.02 8.76
C LYS A 74 -3.77 19.98 9.03
N ASP A 75 -2.55 20.28 8.63
CA ASP A 75 -1.39 19.43 8.87
C ASP A 75 -1.14 19.30 10.38
N VAL A 76 -0.80 18.08 10.80
CA VAL A 76 -0.52 17.75 12.19
C VAL A 76 0.93 17.23 12.29
N PRO A 77 1.78 17.89 13.11
CA PRO A 77 3.15 17.40 13.30
C PRO A 77 3.17 15.99 13.90
N VAL A 78 4.15 15.19 13.49
CA VAL A 78 4.32 13.82 14.01
C VAL A 78 4.46 13.79 15.52
N SER A 79 5.12 14.79 16.11
CA SER A 79 5.32 14.93 17.55
C SER A 79 4.02 15.10 18.34
N ASP A 80 2.95 15.54 17.68
CA ASP A 80 1.66 15.74 18.33
C ASP A 80 0.81 14.47 18.27
N VAL A 81 1.18 13.50 17.41
CA VAL A 81 0.43 12.27 17.17
C VAL A 81 1.09 11.09 17.85
N PHE A 82 2.40 10.97 17.73
CA PHE A 82 3.13 9.80 18.21
C PHE A 82 4.21 10.16 19.24
N GLU A 83 4.34 9.30 20.23
CA GLU A 83 5.45 9.27 21.17
C GLU A 83 6.44 8.19 20.71
N GLY A 84 7.74 8.52 20.68
CA GLY A 84 8.78 7.58 20.29
C GLY A 84 8.99 7.41 18.79
N PHE A 85 8.38 8.24 17.95
CA PHE A 85 8.62 8.19 16.50
C PHE A 85 10.02 8.72 16.20
N ALA A 86 10.96 7.81 15.95
CA ALA A 86 12.37 8.15 15.81
C ALA A 86 12.73 8.84 14.48
N GLY A 87 11.93 8.65 13.44
CA GLY A 87 12.22 9.18 12.09
C GLY A 87 13.28 8.40 11.33
N HIS A 88 13.89 7.39 11.95
CA HIS A 88 14.94 6.56 11.36
C HIS A 88 14.82 5.12 11.85
N LEU A 89 15.15 4.19 10.96
CA LEU A 89 15.25 2.77 11.24
C LEU A 89 16.58 2.25 10.69
N PHE A 90 17.52 1.95 11.57
CA PHE A 90 18.82 1.41 11.20
C PHE A 90 18.75 -0.10 11.07
N MET A 91 19.21 -0.63 9.92
CA MET A 91 19.32 -2.05 9.67
C MET A 91 20.76 -2.39 9.29
N LYS A 92 21.31 -3.44 9.88
CA LYS A 92 22.69 -3.84 9.65
C LYS A 92 22.78 -4.84 8.51
N LYS A 93 23.97 -4.90 7.92
CA LYS A 93 24.35 -5.96 6.99
C LYS A 93 24.03 -7.33 7.58
N GLY A 94 23.40 -8.17 6.79
CA GLY A 94 23.02 -9.52 7.19
C GLY A 94 21.62 -9.61 7.82
N GLU A 95 20.99 -8.50 8.14
CA GLU A 95 19.62 -8.52 8.65
C GLU A 95 18.62 -8.71 7.52
N LYS A 96 17.50 -9.35 7.85
CA LYS A 96 16.41 -9.61 6.90
C LYS A 96 15.29 -8.62 7.10
N GLN A 97 15.19 -8.01 8.27
CA GLN A 97 14.19 -7.02 8.61
C GLN A 97 14.64 -6.16 9.78
N GLY A 98 14.07 -4.98 9.85
CA GLY A 98 14.17 -4.09 10.99
C GLY A 98 12.78 -3.54 11.31
N PHE A 99 12.60 -3.06 12.53
CA PHE A 99 11.34 -2.45 12.94
C PHE A 99 11.58 -1.34 13.95
N THR A 100 10.60 -0.45 14.04
CA THR A 100 10.52 0.58 15.06
C THR A 100 9.10 0.60 15.64
N GLU A 101 9.00 0.92 16.94
CA GLU A 101 7.72 1.04 17.61
C GLU A 101 7.53 2.47 18.07
N PHE A 102 6.32 2.93 18.01
CA PHE A 102 5.91 4.23 18.52
C PHE A 102 4.46 4.15 19.00
N LYS A 103 4.12 5.01 19.93
CA LYS A 103 2.84 4.96 20.63
C LYS A 103 1.98 6.15 20.25
N VAL A 104 0.70 5.90 20.07
CA VAL A 104 -0.28 6.98 19.88
C VAL A 104 -0.43 7.74 21.19
N LYS A 105 -0.31 9.06 21.15
CA LYS A 105 -0.40 9.92 22.31
C LYS A 105 -1.80 9.91 22.92
N ASN A 106 -1.85 10.10 24.24
CA ASN A 106 -3.10 10.06 24.98
C ASN A 106 -3.85 11.41 24.97
N ASP A 107 -3.21 12.48 24.52
CA ASP A 107 -3.67 13.85 24.62
C ASP A 107 -3.97 14.51 23.27
N LEU A 108 -4.37 13.71 22.28
CA LEU A 108 -4.76 14.23 20.98
C LEU A 108 -5.95 15.19 21.13
N ALA A 109 -5.72 16.44 20.75
CA ALA A 109 -6.73 17.49 20.91
C ALA A 109 -7.86 17.38 19.89
N LYS A 110 -7.57 16.83 18.70
CA LYS A 110 -8.55 16.71 17.60
C LYS A 110 -8.27 15.45 16.78
N TYR A 111 -9.24 14.60 16.72
CA TYR A 111 -9.20 13.38 15.93
C TYR A 111 -10.54 13.14 15.23
N PRO A 112 -10.60 12.23 14.25
CA PRO A 112 -9.51 11.41 13.75
C PRO A 112 -8.43 12.20 13.01
N ILE A 113 -7.20 11.66 13.02
CA ILE A 113 -6.08 12.15 12.24
C ILE A 113 -5.81 11.11 11.16
N SER A 114 -5.97 11.49 9.91
CA SER A 114 -5.61 10.66 8.76
C SER A 114 -4.21 11.01 8.31
N GLY A 115 -3.35 10.03 8.16
CA GLY A 115 -1.98 10.27 7.76
C GLY A 115 -1.33 9.10 7.05
N THR A 116 -0.10 9.34 6.56
CA THR A 116 0.72 8.36 5.88
C THR A 116 2.11 8.36 6.48
N ILE A 117 2.63 7.19 6.79
CA ILE A 117 4.03 6.99 7.15
C ILE A 117 4.74 6.55 5.88
N THR A 118 5.77 7.29 5.49
CA THR A 118 6.56 7.01 4.28
C THR A 118 7.97 6.59 4.68
N ALA A 119 8.44 5.50 4.10
CA ALA A 119 9.79 4.98 4.27
C ALA A 119 10.63 5.29 3.03
N TYR A 120 11.87 5.72 3.23
CA TYR A 120 12.81 6.01 2.15
C TYR A 120 14.22 5.60 2.54
N VAL A 121 14.93 4.98 1.60
CA VAL A 121 16.37 4.71 1.71
C VAL A 121 17.03 4.88 0.35
N ARG A 122 18.17 5.56 0.35
CA ARG A 122 18.88 5.86 -0.91
C ARG A 122 19.43 4.58 -1.53
N GLY A 123 19.17 4.41 -2.82
CA GLY A 123 19.69 3.26 -3.58
C GLY A 123 18.85 1.99 -3.44
N TYR A 124 17.70 2.07 -2.79
CA TYR A 124 16.78 0.95 -2.64
C TYR A 124 15.38 1.32 -3.12
N LYS A 125 14.67 0.37 -3.65
CA LYS A 125 13.25 0.48 -3.91
C LYS A 125 12.50 -0.14 -2.74
N ILE A 126 11.59 0.60 -2.13
CA ILE A 126 10.72 0.08 -1.08
C ILE A 126 9.32 -0.13 -1.66
N ASN A 127 8.89 -1.38 -1.76
CA ASN A 127 7.53 -1.72 -2.13
C ASN A 127 6.60 -1.38 -0.96
N ALA A 128 5.46 -0.78 -1.26
CA ALA A 128 4.51 -0.27 -0.27
C ALA A 128 5.21 0.71 0.71
N ALA A 129 6.05 1.62 0.17
CA ALA A 129 6.80 2.59 0.96
C ALA A 129 5.88 3.50 1.77
N GLU A 130 4.67 3.75 1.28
CA GLU A 130 3.67 4.59 1.93
C GLU A 130 2.66 3.71 2.62
N ARG A 131 2.49 3.92 3.91
CA ARG A 131 1.56 3.15 4.74
C ARG A 131 0.57 4.10 5.41
N PRO A 132 -0.68 4.11 4.95
CA PRO A 132 -1.72 4.95 5.54
C PRO A 132 -2.03 4.47 6.96
N ILE A 133 -2.39 5.41 7.82
CA ILE A 133 -2.83 5.16 9.18
C ILE A 133 -3.85 6.20 9.61
N VAL A 134 -4.90 5.75 10.27
CA VAL A 134 -5.88 6.59 10.94
C VAL A 134 -5.68 6.47 12.44
N VAL A 135 -5.58 7.60 13.11
CA VAL A 135 -5.41 7.69 14.56
C VAL A 135 -6.65 8.36 15.18
N SER A 136 -7.26 7.73 16.16
CA SER A 136 -8.50 8.20 16.75
C SER A 136 -8.67 7.78 18.23
N ASP A 137 -9.80 8.16 18.81
CA ASP A 137 -10.27 7.64 20.10
C ASP A 137 -10.89 6.23 19.98
N LYS A 138 -11.10 5.74 18.76
CA LYS A 138 -11.73 4.45 18.46
C LYS A 138 -10.90 3.63 17.48
N HIS A 139 -11.16 2.34 17.47
CA HIS A 139 -10.62 1.42 16.47
C HIS A 139 -11.54 1.38 15.26
N TYR A 140 -11.24 2.17 14.24
CA TYR A 140 -12.01 2.16 13.00
C TYR A 140 -11.73 0.91 12.17
N THR A 141 -12.77 0.51 11.43
CA THR A 141 -12.66 -0.46 10.35
C THR A 141 -12.31 0.27 9.06
N ILE A 142 -11.29 -0.21 8.38
CA ILE A 142 -10.80 0.37 7.11
C ILE A 142 -10.86 -0.70 6.04
N LEU A 143 -11.38 -0.34 4.87
CA LEU A 143 -11.32 -1.15 3.66
C LEU A 143 -10.19 -0.63 2.77
N SER A 144 -9.36 -1.51 2.25
CA SER A 144 -8.22 -1.16 1.39
C SER A 144 -7.89 -2.28 0.42
N LEU A 145 -7.01 -2.00 -0.56
CA LEU A 145 -6.45 -3.03 -1.44
C LEU A 145 -5.18 -3.60 -0.83
N LYS A 146 -5.02 -4.90 -0.94
CA LYS A 146 -3.85 -5.61 -0.42
C LYS A 146 -2.59 -5.19 -1.16
N ASN A 147 -1.61 -4.68 -0.41
CA ASN A 147 -0.31 -4.25 -0.95
C ASN A 147 -0.41 -3.19 -2.06
N ASN A 148 -1.47 -2.41 -2.09
CA ASN A 148 -1.73 -1.41 -3.11
C ASN A 148 -2.27 -0.14 -2.44
N SER A 149 -1.37 0.78 -2.09
CA SER A 149 -1.68 1.96 -1.30
C SER A 149 -2.24 3.13 -2.12
N ASP A 150 -2.09 3.10 -3.44
CA ASP A 150 -2.62 4.13 -4.34
C ASP A 150 -3.96 3.73 -4.98
N ASN A 151 -4.44 2.54 -4.64
CA ASN A 151 -5.70 1.96 -5.12
C ASN A 151 -5.81 1.93 -6.65
N THR A 152 -4.68 1.73 -7.36
CA THR A 152 -4.67 1.69 -8.81
C THR A 152 -4.64 0.25 -9.31
N VAL A 153 -5.58 -0.12 -10.16
CA VAL A 153 -5.69 -1.45 -10.77
C VAL A 153 -5.81 -1.29 -12.28
N LYS A 154 -5.25 -2.22 -13.04
CA LYS A 154 -5.42 -2.22 -14.50
C LYS A 154 -6.75 -2.85 -14.87
N GLU A 155 -7.28 -2.45 -16.00
CA GLU A 155 -8.33 -3.25 -16.66
C GLU A 155 -7.84 -4.67 -16.88
N TYR A 156 -8.75 -5.64 -16.82
CA TYR A 156 -8.44 -7.08 -16.86
C TYR A 156 -7.45 -7.51 -15.79
N GLY A 157 -7.11 -6.63 -14.85
CA GLY A 157 -6.29 -6.92 -13.70
C GLY A 157 -7.12 -7.41 -12.53
N SER A 158 -6.44 -7.72 -11.45
CA SER A 158 -7.09 -8.24 -10.24
C SER A 158 -6.55 -7.61 -8.98
N PHE A 159 -7.33 -7.68 -7.92
CA PHE A 159 -6.96 -7.19 -6.59
C PHE A 159 -7.64 -8.01 -5.49
N ILE A 160 -7.19 -7.81 -4.27
CA ILE A 160 -7.79 -8.40 -3.07
C ILE A 160 -8.20 -7.25 -2.14
N LEU A 161 -9.43 -7.26 -1.67
CA LEU A 161 -9.88 -6.33 -0.63
C LEU A 161 -9.45 -6.84 0.73
N VAL A 162 -9.07 -5.92 1.59
CA VAL A 162 -8.70 -6.20 2.98
C VAL A 162 -9.50 -5.29 3.90
N ALA A 163 -10.30 -5.88 4.74
CA ALA A 163 -10.93 -5.20 5.86
C ALA A 163 -10.01 -5.31 7.07
N THR A 164 -9.66 -4.18 7.67
CA THR A 164 -8.78 -4.12 8.84
C THR A 164 -9.48 -3.41 9.99
N VAL A 165 -9.50 -4.01 11.18
CA VAL A 165 -9.91 -3.36 12.43
C VAL A 165 -8.69 -3.02 13.27
N GLY A 166 -8.71 -1.92 14.00
CA GLY A 166 -7.55 -1.39 14.72
C GLY A 166 -7.04 -2.30 15.85
N ALA A 167 -7.89 -3.11 16.42
CA ALA A 167 -7.55 -4.10 17.44
C ALA A 167 -8.17 -5.45 17.08
N SER A 168 -7.75 -6.52 17.77
CA SER A 168 -8.39 -7.82 17.57
C SER A 168 -9.87 -7.72 17.95
N ALA A 169 -10.73 -8.07 17.03
CA ALA A 169 -12.17 -8.03 17.21
C ALA A 169 -12.58 -8.97 18.36
N LYS A 170 -13.47 -8.52 19.24
CA LYS A 170 -14.01 -9.35 20.31
C LYS A 170 -15.13 -10.24 19.83
N GLU A 171 -15.77 -9.86 18.75
CA GLU A 171 -16.86 -10.55 18.06
C GLU A 171 -16.64 -10.42 16.56
N ASP A 172 -17.38 -11.16 15.75
CA ASP A 172 -17.30 -11.06 14.31
C ASP A 172 -17.72 -9.65 13.86
N VAL A 173 -16.88 -8.98 13.07
CA VAL A 173 -17.18 -7.68 12.49
C VAL A 173 -17.49 -7.88 11.01
N VAL A 174 -18.73 -7.68 10.64
CA VAL A 174 -19.20 -7.78 9.25
C VAL A 174 -19.01 -6.41 8.60
N VAL A 175 -18.31 -6.40 7.47
CA VAL A 175 -18.11 -5.23 6.62
C VAL A 175 -18.91 -5.46 5.34
N HIS A 176 -19.98 -4.73 5.17
CA HIS A 176 -20.81 -4.76 3.98
C HIS A 176 -20.17 -3.92 2.89
N ILE A 177 -20.20 -4.40 1.64
CA ILE A 177 -19.55 -3.79 0.48
C ILE A 177 -20.59 -3.64 -0.62
N ASP A 178 -20.71 -2.43 -1.17
CA ASP A 178 -21.65 -2.12 -2.24
C ASP A 178 -20.97 -1.26 -3.30
N ALA A 179 -20.80 -1.78 -4.49
CA ALA A 179 -20.27 -1.06 -5.64
C ALA A 179 -21.38 -0.38 -6.47
N GLY A 180 -22.63 -0.45 -6.01
CA GLY A 180 -23.75 0.22 -6.66
C GLY A 180 -23.93 -0.22 -8.11
N GLU A 181 -24.03 0.75 -9.02
CA GLU A 181 -24.22 0.50 -10.45
C GLU A 181 -22.94 -0.06 -11.11
N ASP A 182 -21.80 0.00 -10.45
CA ASP A 182 -20.52 -0.50 -10.96
C ASP A 182 -20.24 -1.96 -10.56
N ALA A 183 -21.16 -2.61 -9.86
CA ALA A 183 -20.95 -3.97 -9.37
C ALA A 183 -20.73 -4.98 -10.52
N ASP A 184 -21.31 -4.75 -11.67
CA ASP A 184 -21.18 -5.59 -12.87
C ASP A 184 -19.82 -5.45 -13.56
N LYS A 185 -19.03 -4.43 -13.19
CA LYS A 185 -17.67 -4.21 -13.69
C LYS A 185 -16.65 -5.10 -12.98
N TYR A 186 -17.06 -5.85 -11.99
CA TYR A 186 -16.21 -6.76 -11.26
C TYR A 186 -16.69 -8.23 -11.39
N GLU A 187 -15.75 -9.13 -11.19
CA GLU A 187 -16.01 -10.54 -11.05
C GLU A 187 -15.52 -10.99 -9.68
N ASN A 188 -16.32 -11.79 -9.01
CA ASN A 188 -16.08 -12.26 -7.64
C ASN A 188 -16.04 -11.14 -6.58
N LEU A 189 -16.69 -10.00 -6.81
CA LEU A 189 -16.83 -8.98 -5.78
C LEU A 189 -17.72 -9.50 -4.66
N PRO A 190 -17.23 -9.59 -3.40
CA PRO A 190 -18.07 -10.02 -2.29
C PRO A 190 -19.00 -8.90 -1.84
N SER A 191 -20.19 -9.26 -1.37
CA SER A 191 -21.10 -8.30 -0.72
C SER A 191 -20.70 -8.01 0.72
N GLU A 192 -19.82 -8.83 1.32
CA GLU A 192 -19.34 -8.64 2.67
C GLU A 192 -17.99 -9.30 2.93
N LEU A 193 -17.26 -8.79 3.89
CA LEU A 193 -16.08 -9.41 4.48
C LEU A 193 -16.29 -9.51 6.00
N VAL A 194 -15.90 -10.65 6.58
CA VAL A 194 -16.10 -10.88 8.01
C VAL A 194 -14.75 -11.01 8.71
N VAL A 195 -14.40 -10.01 9.50
CA VAL A 195 -13.25 -10.08 10.41
C VAL A 195 -13.68 -10.91 11.62
N LYS A 196 -13.17 -12.13 11.71
CA LYS A 196 -13.55 -13.06 12.76
C LYS A 196 -13.03 -12.62 14.13
N ALA A 197 -13.76 -12.98 15.17
CA ALA A 197 -13.37 -12.75 16.55
C ALA A 197 -11.94 -13.24 16.81
N GLY A 198 -11.11 -12.43 17.43
CA GLY A 198 -9.71 -12.70 17.69
C GLY A 198 -8.75 -12.25 16.58
N TYR A 199 -9.25 -11.85 15.42
CA TYR A 199 -8.44 -11.41 14.28
C TYR A 199 -8.53 -9.90 14.11
N LYS A 200 -7.59 -9.36 13.31
CA LYS A 200 -7.54 -7.93 12.96
C LYS A 200 -7.92 -7.67 11.52
N THR A 201 -7.89 -8.68 10.67
CA THR A 201 -8.10 -8.52 9.24
C THR A 201 -8.95 -9.64 8.67
N ALA A 202 -9.61 -9.34 7.55
CA ALA A 202 -10.22 -10.31 6.65
C ALA A 202 -9.86 -9.92 5.21
N GLU A 203 -9.63 -10.93 4.38
CA GLU A 203 -9.29 -10.74 2.96
C GLU A 203 -10.37 -11.36 2.09
N SER A 204 -10.63 -10.75 0.93
CA SER A 204 -11.48 -11.36 -0.10
C SER A 204 -10.70 -12.43 -0.87
N GLU A 205 -11.42 -13.21 -1.66
CA GLU A 205 -10.82 -13.93 -2.78
C GLU A 205 -10.38 -12.88 -3.81
N LEU A 206 -9.75 -13.38 -4.87
CA LEU A 206 -9.27 -12.54 -5.96
C LEU A 206 -10.47 -11.95 -6.73
N ILE A 207 -10.49 -10.64 -6.83
CA ILE A 207 -11.53 -9.89 -7.55
C ILE A 207 -10.92 -9.42 -8.86
N TRP A 208 -11.60 -9.66 -9.97
CA TRP A 208 -11.13 -9.22 -11.29
C TRP A 208 -11.89 -7.99 -11.75
N VAL A 209 -11.16 -7.07 -12.38
CA VAL A 209 -11.74 -5.90 -13.04
C VAL A 209 -12.03 -6.29 -14.48
N LYS A 210 -13.28 -6.22 -14.88
CA LYS A 210 -13.67 -6.39 -16.27
C LYS A 210 -13.28 -5.15 -17.04
N GLY A 211 -12.75 -5.33 -18.24
CA GLY A 211 -12.41 -4.23 -19.12
C GLY A 211 -13.47 -3.99 -20.18
N GLU A 212 -13.38 -2.86 -20.84
CA GLU A 212 -14.19 -2.51 -21.99
C GLU A 212 -13.28 -2.42 -23.22
N LYS A 213 -13.81 -2.78 -24.39
CA LYS A 213 -13.00 -2.73 -25.61
C LYS A 213 -12.99 -1.33 -26.18
N GLY A 214 -11.80 -0.80 -26.36
CA GLY A 214 -11.55 0.48 -27.03
C GLY A 214 -11.12 1.60 -26.07
N PRO A 215 -10.73 2.75 -26.62
CA PRO A 215 -10.22 3.86 -25.83
C PRO A 215 -11.30 4.35 -24.87
N ASN A 216 -10.99 4.45 -23.62
CA ASN A 216 -11.92 4.25 -22.63
C ASN A 216 -12.27 5.31 -21.67
N THR A 217 -13.34 5.06 -21.08
CA THR A 217 -14.09 5.86 -20.14
C THR A 217 -14.08 5.32 -18.71
N PHE A 218 -13.51 4.15 -18.49
CA PHE A 218 -13.53 3.47 -17.21
C PHE A 218 -12.30 3.88 -16.39
N THR A 219 -12.39 5.00 -15.68
CA THR A 219 -11.23 5.62 -15.02
C THR A 219 -11.20 5.46 -13.50
N SER A 220 -12.33 5.29 -12.86
CA SER A 220 -12.42 5.01 -11.43
C SER A 220 -13.77 4.40 -11.06
N VAL A 221 -13.80 3.71 -9.94
CA VAL A 221 -14.99 3.11 -9.36
C VAL A 221 -14.96 3.32 -7.87
N SER A 222 -16.06 3.77 -7.32
CA SER A 222 -16.25 3.89 -5.88
C SER A 222 -17.04 2.72 -5.34
N MET A 223 -16.61 2.18 -4.22
CA MET A 223 -17.36 1.21 -3.42
C MET A 223 -17.70 1.84 -2.10
N SER A 224 -18.97 1.84 -1.72
CA SER A 224 -19.36 2.18 -0.37
C SER A 224 -19.17 0.98 0.56
N PHE A 225 -18.89 1.24 1.82
CA PHE A 225 -18.78 0.19 2.82
C PHE A 225 -19.27 0.64 4.19
N ALA A 226 -19.78 -0.31 4.96
CA ALA A 226 -20.41 -0.06 6.26
C ALA A 226 -20.18 -1.25 7.17
N THR A 227 -20.38 -1.04 8.47
CA THR A 227 -20.38 -2.11 9.47
C THR A 227 -21.49 -1.89 10.49
N ASP A 228 -22.03 -2.96 11.03
CA ASP A 228 -23.02 -2.92 12.12
C ASP A 228 -22.35 -2.77 13.50
N SER A 229 -21.03 -2.80 13.57
CA SER A 229 -20.30 -2.72 14.84
C SER A 229 -20.19 -1.29 15.35
N GLU A 230 -20.76 -1.02 16.53
CA GLU A 230 -20.60 0.27 17.20
C GLU A 230 -19.20 0.44 17.78
N ILE A 231 -18.48 -0.66 18.01
CA ILE A 231 -17.13 -0.66 18.59
C ILE A 231 -16.09 -0.44 17.49
N HIS A 232 -16.36 -0.93 16.30
CA HIS A 232 -15.49 -0.86 15.14
C HIS A 232 -16.20 -0.16 13.96
N PRO A 233 -16.60 1.12 14.12
CA PRO A 233 -17.25 1.85 13.02
C PRO A 233 -16.30 1.99 11.84
N VAL A 234 -16.83 2.23 10.65
CA VAL A 234 -16.01 2.47 9.48
C VAL A 234 -15.35 3.85 9.53
N TYR A 235 -14.16 3.96 8.92
CA TYR A 235 -13.53 5.24 8.66
C TYR A 235 -13.69 5.60 7.18
N GLY A 236 -14.48 6.61 6.95
CA GLY A 236 -14.99 6.89 5.62
C GLY A 236 -16.11 5.91 5.31
N ASP A 237 -16.73 6.10 4.19
CA ASP A 237 -17.82 5.25 3.72
C ASP A 237 -17.61 4.83 2.26
N GLU A 238 -16.44 5.17 1.69
CA GLU A 238 -16.17 5.00 0.29
C GLU A 238 -14.70 4.66 0.03
N LEU A 239 -14.46 3.67 -0.83
CA LEU A 239 -13.15 3.30 -1.35
C LEU A 239 -13.15 3.55 -2.86
N GLU A 240 -12.35 4.52 -3.31
CA GLU A 240 -12.17 4.76 -4.72
C GLU A 240 -11.05 3.86 -5.26
N ILE A 241 -11.33 3.12 -6.34
CA ILE A 241 -10.37 2.31 -7.07
C ILE A 241 -10.15 2.96 -8.43
N LYS A 242 -8.89 3.36 -8.71
CA LYS A 242 -8.50 3.94 -9.98
C LYS A 242 -8.20 2.82 -10.96
N VAL A 243 -8.93 2.79 -12.05
CA VAL A 243 -8.72 1.79 -13.11
C VAL A 243 -7.95 2.43 -14.25
N THR A 244 -6.82 1.81 -14.60
CA THR A 244 -6.01 2.25 -15.74
C THR A 244 -6.36 1.45 -16.97
N ASP A 245 -6.73 2.15 -18.02
CA ASP A 245 -7.02 1.61 -19.33
C ASP A 245 -5.75 0.95 -19.93
N THR A 246 -5.85 -0.30 -20.33
CA THR A 246 -4.74 -1.07 -20.91
C THR A 246 -4.63 -0.93 -22.43
N ASP A 247 -5.67 -0.47 -23.08
CA ASP A 247 -5.72 -0.24 -24.52
C ASP A 247 -5.80 1.25 -24.91
N ALA A 248 -5.55 2.13 -23.95
CA ALA A 248 -5.48 3.58 -24.16
C ALA A 248 -4.49 3.91 -25.28
N GLY A 249 -5.01 4.59 -26.28
CA GLY A 249 -4.26 4.99 -27.48
C GLY A 249 -4.24 3.95 -28.60
N LEU A 250 -4.87 2.80 -28.44
CA LEU A 250 -5.10 1.90 -29.57
C LEU A 250 -6.27 2.41 -30.40
N THR A 251 -6.02 2.57 -31.69
CA THR A 251 -7.09 2.95 -32.64
C THR A 251 -7.71 1.67 -33.20
N PRO A 252 -9.04 1.55 -33.25
CA PRO A 252 -9.69 0.39 -33.84
C PRO A 252 -9.16 0.13 -35.25
N GLY A 253 -8.69 -1.09 -35.50
CA GLY A 253 -8.12 -1.49 -36.81
C GLY A 253 -6.62 -1.25 -36.92
N THR A 254 -5.93 -0.78 -35.88
CA THR A 254 -4.46 -0.73 -35.85
C THR A 254 -3.90 -2.16 -35.74
N GLU A 255 -2.95 -2.50 -36.63
CA GLU A 255 -2.21 -3.74 -36.47
C GLU A 255 -1.36 -3.66 -35.20
N LEU A 256 -1.58 -4.61 -34.31
CA LEU A 256 -0.77 -4.74 -33.11
C LEU A 256 0.57 -5.40 -33.46
N THR A 257 1.65 -4.92 -32.87
CA THR A 257 2.96 -5.58 -32.93
C THR A 257 2.92 -6.89 -32.15
N ASN A 258 3.89 -7.78 -32.40
CA ASN A 258 3.98 -9.04 -31.64
C ASN A 258 4.08 -8.81 -30.13
N GLU A 259 4.59 -7.68 -29.69
CA GLU A 259 4.71 -7.32 -28.28
C GLU A 259 3.34 -6.90 -27.67
N GLN A 260 2.43 -6.45 -28.50
CA GLN A 260 1.08 -6.05 -28.11
C GLN A 260 0.10 -7.24 -28.07
N TRP A 261 0.48 -8.38 -28.64
CA TRP A 261 -0.30 -9.64 -28.60
C TRP A 261 -0.05 -10.48 -27.35
N VAL A 262 0.34 -9.88 -26.27
CA VAL A 262 0.61 -10.63 -25.02
C VAL A 262 -0.68 -11.13 -24.38
N TYR A 263 -1.81 -10.58 -24.74
CA TYR A 263 -3.09 -11.07 -24.30
C TYR A 263 -3.62 -12.13 -25.27
N THR A 264 -3.44 -13.36 -24.91
CA THR A 264 -4.23 -14.45 -25.45
C THR A 264 -5.38 -14.69 -24.49
N ASP A 265 -6.55 -14.54 -25.01
CA ASP A 265 -7.79 -14.92 -24.31
C ASP A 265 -7.61 -16.36 -23.82
N PRO A 266 -7.65 -16.62 -22.52
CA PRO A 266 -7.66 -17.99 -22.04
C PRO A 266 -9.09 -18.52 -22.27
N ASP A 267 -9.22 -19.43 -23.18
CA ASP A 267 -10.46 -20.19 -23.34
C ASP A 267 -10.86 -20.93 -22.08
#